data_c5be603c1d5db81093f60df174b5b9ee
#
_entry.id   c5be603c1d5db81093f60df174b5b9ee
#
_cell.length_a   1.000
_cell.length_b   1.000
_cell.length_c   1.000
_cell.angle_alpha   90.00
_cell.angle_beta   90.00
_cell.angle_gamma   90.00
#
_symmetry.space_group_name_H-M   'P 1'
#
loop_
_entity.id
_entity.type
_entity.pdbx_description
1 polymer ?
#
loop_
_entity_poly.entity_id
_entity_poly.type
_entity_poly.pdbx_seq_one_letter_code
_entity_poly.pdbx_strand_id
1 'polypeptide(L)'
;MEIILVMKDHDELIDLKNKVESVYGKEKICIFQTAEDAAEYAKDRHIDVCYTEVVLKRMSGIALAKELKKKEENIQINFISDTKEYALDAWKLFINYYLLKPVSLNAVQHSRDCSR
;
A
#
# COMPACT_ATOMS: atom_id res chain seq x y z
N MET A 1 11.98 9.04 -3.77
CA MET A 1 10.61 8.73 -3.29
C MET A 1 10.69 7.55 -2.32
N GLU A 2 9.90 7.58 -1.27
CA GLU A 2 9.88 6.49 -0.31
C GLU A 2 8.55 5.73 -0.40
N ILE A 3 8.64 4.40 -0.57
CA ILE A 3 7.49 3.52 -0.80
C ILE A 3 7.48 2.46 0.30
N ILE A 4 6.31 2.24 0.92
CA ILE A 4 6.16 1.14 1.87
C ILE A 4 5.14 0.14 1.37
N LEU A 5 5.42 -1.14 1.62
CA LEU A 5 4.59 -2.27 1.21
C LEU A 5 4.22 -3.07 2.44
N VAL A 6 2.93 -3.38 2.60
CA VAL A 6 2.43 -4.08 3.79
C VAL A 6 1.55 -5.25 3.37
N MET A 7 2.02 -6.47 3.59
CA MET A 7 1.27 -7.71 3.34
C MET A 7 1.61 -8.74 4.40
N LYS A 8 0.61 -9.49 4.86
CA LYS A 8 0.82 -10.46 5.95
C LYS A 8 1.60 -11.69 5.51
N ASP A 9 1.50 -12.10 4.26
CA ASP A 9 2.23 -13.25 3.74
C ASP A 9 3.58 -12.81 3.17
N HIS A 10 4.66 -13.42 3.66
CA HIS A 10 6.01 -13.03 3.27
C HIS A 10 6.26 -13.23 1.77
N ASP A 11 5.84 -14.37 1.22
CA ASP A 11 6.08 -14.67 -0.20
C ASP A 11 5.32 -13.72 -1.11
N GLU A 12 4.07 -13.39 -0.77
CA GLU A 12 3.29 -12.40 -1.51
C GLU A 12 3.94 -11.02 -1.42
N LEU A 13 4.48 -10.69 -0.26
CA LEU A 13 5.13 -9.40 -0.04
C LEU A 13 6.39 -9.26 -0.89
N ILE A 14 7.21 -10.31 -0.96
CA ILE A 14 8.42 -10.30 -1.80
C ILE A 14 8.04 -10.21 -3.28
N ASP A 15 7.01 -10.93 -3.71
CA ASP A 15 6.51 -10.85 -5.07
C ASP A 15 6.06 -9.44 -5.42
N LEU A 16 5.32 -8.80 -4.51
CA LEU A 16 4.89 -7.41 -4.68
C LEU A 16 6.09 -6.47 -4.76
N LYS A 17 7.07 -6.67 -3.90
CA LYS A 17 8.29 -5.85 -3.91
C LYS A 17 8.98 -5.91 -5.27
N ASN A 18 9.12 -7.11 -5.82
CA ASN A 18 9.75 -7.29 -7.13
C ASN A 18 8.99 -6.55 -8.23
N LYS A 19 7.66 -6.60 -8.19
CA LYS A 19 6.82 -5.90 -9.17
C LYS A 19 6.91 -4.38 -9.01
N VAL A 20 6.92 -3.90 -7.79
CA VAL A 20 7.05 -2.47 -7.51
C VAL A 20 8.42 -1.96 -7.95
N GLU A 21 9.48 -2.71 -7.68
CA GLU A 21 10.82 -2.36 -8.15
C GLU A 21 10.88 -2.29 -9.68
N SER A 22 10.23 -3.24 -10.34
CA SER A 22 10.18 -3.29 -11.80
C SER A 22 9.48 -2.07 -12.39
N VAL A 23 8.43 -1.58 -11.73
CA VAL A 23 7.61 -0.46 -12.22
C VAL A 23 8.19 0.90 -11.86
N TYR A 24 8.66 1.05 -10.64
CA TYR A 24 9.11 2.36 -10.13
C TYR A 24 10.61 2.60 -10.30
N GLY A 25 11.39 1.55 -10.49
CA GLY A 25 12.84 1.66 -10.58
C GLY A 25 13.52 1.72 -9.22
N LYS A 26 14.65 2.44 -9.17
CA LYS A 26 15.47 2.51 -7.95
C LYS A 26 14.94 3.52 -6.95
N GLU A 27 13.90 3.12 -6.25
CA GLU A 27 13.33 3.93 -5.17
C GLU A 27 13.59 3.25 -3.83
N LYS A 28 13.41 3.98 -2.74
CA LYS A 28 13.54 3.39 -1.42
C LYS A 28 12.25 2.64 -1.09
N ILE A 29 12.33 1.32 -1.06
CA ILE A 29 11.19 0.44 -0.82
C ILE A 29 11.40 -0.34 0.46
N CYS A 30 10.50 -0.16 1.44
CA CYS A 30 10.54 -0.88 2.70
C CYS A 30 9.31 -1.77 2.83
N ILE A 31 9.49 -2.97 3.36
CA ILE A 31 8.45 -3.98 3.46
C ILE A 31 8.10 -4.29 4.91
N PHE A 32 6.82 -4.53 5.17
CA PHE A 32 6.30 -4.83 6.50
C PHE A 32 5.23 -5.90 6.43
N GLN A 33 5.15 -6.75 7.43
CA GLN A 33 4.12 -7.78 7.49
C GLN A 33 2.95 -7.38 8.38
N THR A 34 3.06 -6.28 9.12
CA THR A 34 1.99 -5.76 9.96
C THR A 34 1.80 -4.27 9.73
N ALA A 35 0.56 -3.80 9.90
CA ALA A 35 0.26 -2.37 9.81
C ALA A 35 0.94 -1.60 10.94
N GLU A 36 1.05 -2.20 12.12
CA GLU A 36 1.69 -1.58 13.28
C GLU A 36 3.14 -1.21 13.01
N ASP A 37 3.90 -2.15 12.41
CA ASP A 37 5.30 -1.90 12.08
C ASP A 37 5.44 -0.81 11.02
N ALA A 38 4.55 -0.82 10.04
CA ALA A 38 4.54 0.20 8.99
C ALA A 38 4.23 1.58 9.58
N ALA A 39 3.23 1.66 10.47
CA ALA A 39 2.85 2.90 11.12
C ALA A 39 3.99 3.46 11.96
N GLU A 40 4.67 2.59 12.71
CA GLU A 40 5.81 3.00 13.53
C GLU A 40 6.95 3.55 12.68
N TYR A 41 7.25 2.87 11.59
CA TYR A 41 8.27 3.32 10.65
C TYR A 41 7.94 4.68 10.05
N ALA A 42 6.65 4.92 9.74
CA ALA A 42 6.22 6.14 9.06
C ALA A 42 6.16 7.37 9.96
N LYS A 43 6.19 7.20 11.29
CA LYS A 43 6.06 8.32 12.24
C LYS A 43 7.01 9.47 11.98
N ASP A 44 8.27 9.15 11.71
CA ASP A 44 9.33 10.13 11.57
C ASP A 44 9.79 10.31 10.13
N ARG A 45 9.01 9.84 9.16
CA ARG A 45 9.44 9.82 7.76
C ARG A 45 8.35 10.37 6.86
N HIS A 46 8.78 10.89 5.73
CA HIS A 46 7.88 11.27 4.65
C HIS A 46 7.69 10.05 3.75
N ILE A 47 6.47 9.55 3.65
CA ILE A 47 6.13 8.41 2.80
C ILE A 47 5.34 8.91 1.60
N ASP A 48 5.80 8.58 0.41
CA ASP A 48 5.15 9.02 -0.83
C ASP A 48 4.08 8.06 -1.30
N VAL A 49 4.34 6.75 -1.19
CA VAL A 49 3.45 5.72 -1.71
C VAL A 49 3.35 4.57 -0.70
N CYS A 50 2.14 4.08 -0.49
CA CYS A 50 1.89 2.90 0.34
C CYS A 50 1.02 1.90 -0.42
N TYR A 51 1.47 0.66 -0.47
CA TYR A 51 0.66 -0.48 -0.90
C TYR A 51 0.38 -1.31 0.33
N THR A 52 -0.86 -1.48 0.71
CA THR A 52 -1.20 -2.28 1.89
C THR A 52 -2.41 -3.17 1.65
N GLU A 53 -2.34 -4.41 2.17
CA GLU A 53 -3.54 -5.23 2.24
C GLU A 53 -4.56 -4.55 3.14
N VAL A 54 -5.85 -4.74 2.82
CA VAL A 54 -6.94 -4.24 3.67
C VAL A 54 -7.07 -5.10 4.92
N VAL A 55 -7.07 -6.44 4.74
CA VAL A 55 -7.23 -7.37 5.84
C VAL A 55 -5.86 -7.81 6.36
N LEU A 56 -5.50 -7.30 7.51
CA LEU A 56 -4.27 -7.63 8.23
C LEU A 56 -4.64 -8.06 9.64
N LYS A 57 -3.69 -8.69 10.33
CA LYS A 57 -3.90 -9.06 11.74
C LYS A 57 -3.95 -7.79 12.59
N ARG A 58 -4.78 -7.74 13.59
CA ARG A 58 -4.96 -6.58 14.49
C ARG A 58 -5.32 -5.31 13.73
N MET A 59 -4.37 -4.41 13.52
CA MET A 59 -4.61 -3.16 12.81
C MET A 59 -4.80 -3.43 11.31
N SER A 60 -5.91 -2.96 10.74
CA SER A 60 -6.22 -3.15 9.33
C SER A 60 -5.46 -2.17 8.44
N GLY A 61 -5.45 -2.48 7.13
CA GLY A 61 -4.89 -1.55 6.15
C GLY A 61 -5.71 -0.25 6.06
N ILE A 62 -7.01 -0.31 6.35
CA ILE A 62 -7.86 0.88 6.38
C ILE A 62 -7.43 1.81 7.53
N ALA A 63 -7.20 1.24 8.72
CA ALA A 63 -6.73 2.01 9.86
C ALA A 63 -5.35 2.62 9.59
N LEU A 64 -4.46 1.85 8.98
CA LEU A 64 -3.15 2.35 8.58
C LEU A 64 -3.27 3.53 7.61
N ALA A 65 -4.11 3.40 6.60
CA ALA A 65 -4.32 4.46 5.62
C ALA A 65 -4.81 5.75 6.28
N LYS A 66 -5.72 5.64 7.23
CA LYS A 66 -6.22 6.80 7.99
C LYS A 66 -5.10 7.51 8.74
N GLU A 67 -4.24 6.75 9.41
CA GLU A 67 -3.10 7.32 10.13
C GLU A 67 -2.12 8.01 9.18
N LEU A 68 -1.79 7.35 8.07
CA LEU A 68 -0.85 7.90 7.10
C LEU A 68 -1.38 9.20 6.47
N LYS A 69 -2.68 9.24 6.15
CA LYS A 69 -3.29 10.44 5.56
C LYS A 69 -3.41 11.61 6.54
N LYS A 70 -3.51 11.35 7.82
CA LYS A 70 -3.50 12.42 8.83
C LYS A 70 -2.17 13.16 8.82
N LYS A 71 -1.08 12.44 8.58
CA LYS A 71 0.26 13.01 8.57
C LYS A 71 0.60 13.58 7.19
N GLU A 72 0.22 12.87 6.13
CA GLU A 72 0.55 13.22 4.74
C GLU A 72 -0.71 13.14 3.91
N GLU A 73 -1.42 14.25 3.78
CA GLU A 73 -2.71 14.29 3.07
C GLU A 73 -2.61 13.78 1.64
N ASN A 74 -1.48 14.05 0.97
CA ASN A 74 -1.29 13.71 -0.44
C ASN A 74 -0.59 12.38 -0.68
N ILE A 75 -0.42 11.56 0.36
CA ILE A 75 0.18 10.23 0.19
C ILE A 75 -0.65 9.38 -0.77
N GLN A 76 0.02 8.65 -1.65
CA GLN A 76 -0.63 7.72 -2.58
C GLN A 76 -0.86 6.39 -1.85
N ILE A 77 -2.11 6.06 -1.56
CA ILE A 77 -2.48 4.80 -0.90
C ILE A 77 -3.08 3.85 -1.93
N ASN A 78 -2.57 2.63 -1.98
CA ASN A 78 -3.09 1.57 -2.85
C ASN A 78 -3.48 0.39 -1.97
N PHE A 79 -4.75 -0.01 -2.01
CA PHE A 79 -5.24 -1.16 -1.27
C PHE A 79 -5.11 -2.44 -2.07
N ILE A 80 -4.83 -3.54 -1.37
CA ILE A 80 -4.74 -4.88 -1.95
C ILE A 80 -5.71 -5.77 -1.18
N SER A 81 -6.56 -6.53 -1.90
CA SER A 81 -7.52 -7.42 -1.27
C SER A 81 -7.89 -8.54 -2.24
N ASP A 82 -8.37 -9.67 -1.71
CA ASP A 82 -8.94 -10.73 -2.53
C ASP A 82 -10.43 -10.55 -2.79
N THR A 83 -11.01 -9.45 -2.32
CA THR A 83 -12.44 -9.15 -2.47
C THR A 83 -12.66 -7.65 -2.76
N LYS A 84 -13.79 -7.33 -3.37
CA LYS A 84 -14.20 -5.95 -3.65
C LYS A 84 -15.01 -5.33 -2.51
N GLU A 85 -15.26 -6.07 -1.42
CA GLU A 85 -16.18 -5.59 -0.36
C GLU A 85 -15.73 -4.32 0.34
N TYR A 86 -14.45 -3.98 0.28
CA TYR A 86 -13.91 -2.77 0.91
C TYR A 86 -13.83 -1.58 -0.05
N ALA A 87 -14.39 -1.70 -1.26
CA ALA A 87 -14.27 -0.64 -2.27
C ALA A 87 -14.90 0.68 -1.82
N LEU A 88 -16.01 0.62 -1.09
CA LEU A 88 -16.65 1.84 -0.59
C LEU A 88 -15.79 2.54 0.47
N ASP A 89 -15.20 1.76 1.38
CA ASP A 89 -14.28 2.32 2.38
C ASP A 89 -13.09 2.98 1.71
N ALA A 90 -12.56 2.34 0.68
CA ALA A 90 -11.44 2.85 -0.11
C ALA A 90 -11.82 4.18 -0.76
N TRP A 91 -13.00 4.24 -1.39
CA TRP A 91 -13.48 5.44 -2.04
C TRP A 91 -13.62 6.60 -1.06
N LYS A 92 -14.16 6.33 0.12
CA LYS A 92 -14.33 7.36 1.15
C LYS A 92 -13.02 7.94 1.65
N LEU A 93 -11.93 7.17 1.58
CA LEU A 93 -10.60 7.60 1.99
C LEU A 93 -9.82 8.26 0.86
N PHE A 94 -10.40 8.36 -0.33
CA PHE A 94 -9.73 8.92 -1.51
C PHE A 94 -8.40 8.21 -1.79
N ILE A 95 -8.40 6.88 -1.74
CA ILE A 95 -7.19 6.12 -2.06
C ILE A 95 -6.90 6.21 -3.56
N ASN A 96 -5.65 5.92 -3.92
CA ASN A 96 -5.21 6.02 -5.30
C ASN A 96 -5.74 4.88 -6.17
N TYR A 97 -5.60 3.62 -5.70
CA TYR A 97 -5.98 2.46 -6.50
C TYR A 97 -6.31 1.27 -5.63
N TYR A 98 -7.18 0.38 -6.13
CA TYR A 98 -7.62 -0.83 -5.43
C TYR A 98 -7.21 -2.04 -6.28
N LEU A 99 -6.29 -2.87 -5.77
CA LEU A 99 -5.75 -4.01 -6.48
C LEU A 99 -6.34 -5.31 -5.95
N LEU A 100 -6.89 -6.11 -6.84
CA LEU A 100 -7.40 -7.43 -6.48
C LEU A 100 -6.28 -8.47 -6.61
N LYS A 101 -6.24 -9.42 -5.68
CA LYS A 101 -5.30 -10.54 -5.76
C LYS A 101 -5.74 -11.54 -6.83
N PRO A 102 -4.81 -12.19 -7.50
CA PRO A 102 -3.37 -12.02 -7.42
C PRO A 102 -2.94 -10.71 -8.09
N VAL A 103 -2.03 -9.97 -7.42
CA VAL A 103 -1.56 -8.68 -7.94
C VAL A 103 -0.68 -8.90 -9.15
N SER A 104 -1.07 -8.36 -10.29
CA SER A 104 -0.30 -8.47 -11.52
C SER A 104 0.64 -7.28 -11.70
N LEU A 105 1.64 -7.47 -12.56
CA LEU A 105 2.55 -6.37 -12.92
C LEU A 105 1.76 -5.22 -13.57
N ASN A 106 0.79 -5.55 -14.43
CA ASN A 106 -0.06 -4.53 -15.06
C ASN A 106 -0.85 -3.73 -14.04
N ALA A 107 -1.35 -4.38 -12.98
CA ALA A 107 -2.09 -3.67 -11.91
C ALA A 107 -1.19 -2.67 -11.19
N VAL A 108 0.05 -3.06 -10.90
CA VAL A 108 1.01 -2.15 -10.27
C VAL A 108 1.35 -1.00 -11.21
N GLN A 109 1.54 -1.30 -12.49
CA GLN A 109 1.78 -0.28 -13.52
C GLN A 109 0.64 0.74 -13.57
N HIS A 110 -0.62 0.26 -13.60
CA HIS A 110 -1.79 1.13 -13.61
C HIS A 110 -1.90 1.97 -12.34
N SER A 111 -1.59 1.39 -11.18
CA SER A 111 -1.63 2.13 -9.92
C SER A 111 -0.64 3.30 -9.92
N ARG A 112 0.56 3.09 -10.50
CA ARG A 112 1.53 4.17 -10.64
C ARG A 112 1.02 5.22 -11.62
N ASP A 113 0.45 4.80 -12.75
CA ASP A 113 -0.01 5.72 -13.79
C ASP A 113 -1.22 6.55 -13.35
N CYS A 114 -1.99 6.06 -12.38
CA CYS A 114 -3.12 6.78 -11.79
C CYS A 114 -2.68 7.76 -10.69
N SER A 115 -1.39 7.86 -10.41
CA SER A 115 -0.87 8.80 -9.41
C SER A 115 -1.17 10.23 -9.82
N ARG A 116 -1.46 11.06 -8.82
CA ARG A 116 -1.83 12.44 -9.02
C ARG A 116 -0.68 13.40 -8.79
#